data_17e661a76d7f1823c909577915b21370
#
_entry.id   17e661a76d7f1823c909577915b21370
#
_cell.length_a   1.000
_cell.length_b   1.000
_cell.length_c   1.000
_cell.angle_alpha   90.00
_cell.angle_beta   90.00
_cell.angle_gamma   90.00
#
_symmetry.space_group_name_H-M   'P 1'
#
loop_
_entity.id
_entity.type
_entity.pdbx_description
1 polymer ?
#
loop_
_entity_poly.entity_id
_entity_poly.type
_entity_poly.pdbx_seq_one_letter_code
_entity_poly.pdbx_strand_id
1 'polypeptide(L)'
;MAKKFKIPTHEEIFKRFEKGYGFNENIGLYDQVTVNENFFIGNQWEGVESNGLPTPTYNMFKRVINFQVSTITSDNLVIRAVPMPSTSKMAMKDLEKIADIISQQFAAIVKRNHLVAKNREFLRNAAVTGDGCIHFYFDPTIENGQDVKGEIVAEVIDNLRVMFGNPNSRDVQTQPFIMMYRREMVDEVQYRAEQYKEAGLCKIEDIGSIKPDSDKFQNKYDNFTDDKVTVLTYYFRNRDTGTIWCIEATEQGILREAYDTEYKLYPLIWINWDYIRDCYHGQAMVTGLLANQKFINKMFALVGISLLTTAFPKVVYNKNFISRWDGSVGTAVGVTGNVNDCAKVLDGASISPQIAQFIEMSFDKTHSLLGASDVAMGDSRPDNTSAIIALQRAANTPMELTKQNDHQCLEDAGRIFIDIMSVRYGTRMVEMDMDLDEAGSQPLGMNLEQQTFTQPFDFSILKEIPLTIEQEVGASSYWSEMASMQTLDNLLMNNMITKKQYIERLPNGYINKKQELLADFAAEKMAMMPPAPAGTNMSVETTSEDIPVQGGSGNASLQRALNAEGA
;
A
#
# COMPACT_ATOMS: atom_id res chain seq x y z
N MET A 1 -0.47 33.81 27.02
CA MET A 1 -0.30 32.69 27.97
C MET A 1 -0.51 31.41 27.18
N ALA A 2 0.50 30.56 27.08
CA ALA A 2 0.35 29.23 26.48
C ALA A 2 -0.67 28.45 27.33
N LYS A 3 -1.69 27.87 26.70
CA LYS A 3 -2.65 27.00 27.41
C LYS A 3 -1.84 25.79 27.90
N LYS A 4 -1.81 25.58 29.23
CA LYS A 4 -1.26 24.37 29.84
C LYS A 4 -1.90 23.14 29.19
N PHE A 5 -1.10 22.08 29.01
CA PHE A 5 -1.59 20.78 28.57
C PHE A 5 -2.79 20.35 29.43
N LYS A 6 -3.91 20.02 28.80
CA LYS A 6 -5.13 19.57 29.45
C LYS A 6 -5.58 18.27 28.82
N ILE A 7 -5.74 17.24 29.62
CA ILE A 7 -6.34 15.97 29.20
C ILE A 7 -7.83 16.24 28.90
N PRO A 8 -8.34 15.87 27.72
CA PRO A 8 -9.74 16.05 27.37
C PRO A 8 -10.65 15.20 28.24
N THR A 9 -11.82 15.72 28.59
CA THR A 9 -12.85 14.97 29.30
C THR A 9 -13.61 14.06 28.33
N HIS A 10 -14.32 13.05 28.87
CA HIS A 10 -15.18 12.15 28.09
C HIS A 10 -16.16 12.93 27.18
N GLU A 11 -16.85 13.93 27.73
CA GLU A 11 -17.79 14.76 27.00
C GLU A 11 -17.10 15.58 25.87
N GLU A 12 -15.89 16.08 26.12
CA GLU A 12 -15.10 16.78 25.08
C GLU A 12 -14.72 15.86 23.92
N ILE A 13 -14.39 14.59 24.21
CA ILE A 13 -14.04 13.58 23.21
C ILE A 13 -15.26 13.25 22.34
N PHE A 14 -16.40 12.95 22.96
CA PHE A 14 -17.62 12.62 22.22
C PHE A 14 -18.17 13.81 21.41
N LYS A 15 -18.10 15.02 21.94
CA LYS A 15 -18.44 16.21 21.17
C LYS A 15 -17.54 16.43 19.94
N ARG A 16 -16.27 16.05 20.02
CA ARG A 16 -15.34 16.07 18.88
C ARG A 16 -15.67 14.96 17.89
N PHE A 17 -16.03 13.79 18.37
CA PHE A 17 -16.50 12.67 17.54
C PHE A 17 -17.74 13.04 16.74
N GLU A 18 -18.76 13.62 17.40
CA GLU A 18 -19.97 14.09 16.71
C GLU A 18 -19.67 15.15 15.64
N LYS A 19 -18.74 16.05 15.92
CA LYS A 19 -18.30 17.06 14.93
C LYS A 19 -17.59 16.43 13.75
N GLY A 20 -16.72 15.45 13.95
CA GLY A 20 -16.05 14.72 12.89
C GLY A 20 -17.05 13.93 12.05
N TYR A 21 -17.99 13.26 12.70
CA TYR A 21 -19.07 12.55 12.03
C TYR A 21 -19.93 13.50 11.18
N GLY A 22 -20.38 14.63 11.76
CA GLY A 22 -21.14 15.64 11.04
C GLY A 22 -20.39 16.29 9.88
N PHE A 23 -19.04 16.39 9.95
CA PHE A 23 -18.24 16.82 8.83
C PHE A 23 -18.30 15.83 7.68
N ASN A 24 -18.13 14.54 7.95
CA ASN A 24 -18.20 13.47 6.93
C ASN A 24 -19.60 13.37 6.31
N GLU A 25 -20.64 13.56 7.12
CA GLU A 25 -22.03 13.62 6.64
C GLU A 25 -22.27 14.84 5.73
N ASN A 26 -21.78 16.01 6.13
CA ASN A 26 -21.97 17.25 5.36
C ASN A 26 -21.29 17.22 3.98
N ILE A 27 -20.16 16.53 3.84
CA ILE A 27 -19.50 16.33 2.53
C ILE A 27 -20.10 15.17 1.74
N GLY A 28 -21.11 14.46 2.30
CA GLY A 28 -21.76 13.32 1.65
C GLY A 28 -20.87 12.08 1.51
N LEU A 29 -19.85 11.93 2.38
CA LEU A 29 -18.85 10.88 2.25
C LEU A 29 -19.47 9.48 2.36
N TYR A 30 -20.39 9.28 3.31
CA TYR A 30 -21.04 7.98 3.54
C TYR A 30 -21.81 7.45 2.34
N ASP A 31 -22.63 8.32 1.72
CA ASP A 31 -23.37 7.98 0.52
C ASP A 31 -22.44 7.73 -0.66
N GLN A 32 -21.42 8.56 -0.81
CA GLN A 32 -20.45 8.46 -1.90
C GLN A 32 -19.65 7.16 -1.83
N VAL A 33 -19.16 6.78 -0.64
CA VAL A 33 -18.43 5.52 -0.44
C VAL A 33 -19.32 4.32 -0.73
N THR A 34 -20.57 4.34 -0.27
CA THR A 34 -21.54 3.27 -0.53
C THR A 34 -21.79 3.09 -2.03
N VAL A 35 -22.03 4.20 -2.74
CA VAL A 35 -22.23 4.17 -4.19
C VAL A 35 -20.99 3.66 -4.91
N ASN A 36 -19.82 4.16 -4.55
CA ASN A 36 -18.55 3.75 -5.17
C ASN A 36 -18.29 2.26 -5.01
N GLU A 37 -18.48 1.74 -3.79
CA GLU A 37 -18.30 0.31 -3.49
C GLU A 37 -19.29 -0.54 -4.30
N ASN A 38 -20.57 -0.15 -4.35
CA ASN A 38 -21.57 -0.84 -5.16
C ASN A 38 -21.18 -0.88 -6.64
N PHE A 39 -20.66 0.22 -7.18
CA PHE A 39 -20.21 0.26 -8.57
C PHE A 39 -18.98 -0.61 -8.79
N PHE A 40 -18.05 -0.66 -7.84
CA PHE A 40 -16.86 -1.50 -7.92
C PHE A 40 -17.19 -3.00 -7.86
N ILE A 41 -18.07 -3.42 -6.95
CA ILE A 41 -18.47 -4.84 -6.84
C ILE A 41 -19.40 -5.31 -7.97
N GLY A 42 -19.99 -4.38 -8.74
CA GLY A 42 -20.90 -4.67 -9.85
C GLY A 42 -22.40 -4.53 -9.52
N ASN A 43 -22.75 -4.11 -8.31
CA ASN A 43 -24.14 -3.83 -7.92
C ASN A 43 -24.56 -2.42 -8.38
N GLN A 44 -24.51 -2.17 -9.71
CA GLN A 44 -24.62 -0.84 -10.29
C GLN A 44 -26.07 -0.36 -10.49
N TRP A 45 -27.04 -1.25 -10.26
CA TRP A 45 -28.46 -0.97 -10.40
C TRP A 45 -29.21 -0.93 -9.05
N GLU A 46 -28.46 -0.84 -7.94
CA GLU A 46 -29.08 -0.73 -6.62
C GLU A 46 -30.00 0.49 -6.52
N GLY A 47 -31.20 0.29 -5.96
CA GLY A 47 -32.22 1.33 -5.84
C GLY A 47 -33.00 1.64 -7.14
N VAL A 48 -32.71 0.94 -8.25
CA VAL A 48 -33.44 1.11 -9.52
C VAL A 48 -34.45 -0.02 -9.71
N GLU A 49 -35.73 0.32 -9.77
CA GLU A 49 -36.78 -0.64 -10.11
C GLU A 49 -36.71 -0.96 -11.60
N SER A 50 -36.37 -2.18 -11.95
CA SER A 50 -36.22 -2.59 -13.35
C SER A 50 -37.53 -2.90 -14.06
N ASN A 51 -38.59 -3.19 -13.31
CA ASN A 51 -39.92 -3.59 -13.86
C ASN A 51 -39.80 -4.72 -14.92
N GLY A 52 -38.87 -5.63 -14.75
CA GLY A 52 -38.59 -6.74 -15.69
C GLY A 52 -37.77 -6.33 -16.92
N LEU A 53 -37.25 -5.10 -16.98
CA LEU A 53 -36.35 -4.66 -18.04
C LEU A 53 -34.91 -5.16 -17.80
N PRO A 54 -34.12 -5.39 -18.86
CA PRO A 54 -32.74 -5.82 -18.73
C PRO A 54 -31.90 -4.76 -18.01
N THR A 55 -31.11 -5.21 -17.05
CA THR A 55 -30.17 -4.39 -16.25
C THR A 55 -28.72 -4.85 -16.47
N PRO A 56 -28.16 -4.70 -17.67
CA PRO A 56 -26.81 -5.14 -17.96
C PRO A 56 -25.80 -4.29 -17.18
N THR A 57 -24.76 -4.96 -16.67
CA THR A 57 -23.67 -4.31 -15.95
C THR A 57 -22.36 -4.62 -16.64
N TYR A 58 -21.74 -3.61 -17.22
CA TYR A 58 -20.40 -3.70 -17.82
C TYR A 58 -19.41 -3.02 -16.87
N ASN A 59 -18.91 -3.78 -15.89
CA ASN A 59 -18.06 -3.24 -14.84
C ASN A 59 -16.62 -2.96 -15.35
N MET A 60 -16.39 -1.74 -15.84
CA MET A 60 -15.05 -1.30 -16.28
C MET A 60 -14.14 -0.98 -15.11
N PHE A 61 -14.67 -0.45 -14.01
CA PHE A 61 -13.86 0.00 -12.87
C PHE A 61 -13.03 -1.10 -12.24
N LYS A 62 -13.63 -2.26 -12.01
CA LYS A 62 -12.95 -3.37 -11.32
C LYS A 62 -11.68 -3.80 -12.04
N ARG A 63 -11.75 -3.91 -13.38
CA ARG A 63 -10.59 -4.28 -14.20
C ARG A 63 -9.49 -3.23 -14.13
N VAL A 64 -9.86 -1.95 -14.28
CA VAL A 64 -8.91 -0.84 -14.31
C VAL A 64 -8.27 -0.61 -12.93
N ILE A 65 -9.07 -0.59 -11.87
CA ILE A 65 -8.56 -0.41 -10.51
C ILE A 65 -7.61 -1.55 -10.13
N ASN A 66 -8.00 -2.80 -10.42
CA ASN A 66 -7.12 -3.94 -10.16
C ASN A 66 -5.81 -3.84 -10.94
N PHE A 67 -5.86 -3.40 -12.20
CA PHE A 67 -4.66 -3.17 -13.01
C PHE A 67 -3.77 -2.09 -12.39
N GLN A 68 -4.32 -0.92 -12.04
CA GLN A 68 -3.57 0.18 -11.46
C GLN A 68 -2.97 -0.18 -10.10
N VAL A 69 -3.76 -0.75 -9.19
CA VAL A 69 -3.27 -1.21 -7.88
C VAL A 69 -2.18 -2.26 -8.04
N SER A 70 -2.36 -3.23 -8.95
CA SER A 70 -1.33 -4.25 -9.22
C SER A 70 -0.06 -3.64 -9.79
N THR A 71 -0.17 -2.64 -10.65
CA THR A 71 0.99 -1.96 -11.24
C THR A 71 1.75 -1.13 -10.19
N ILE A 72 1.04 -0.38 -9.35
CA ILE A 72 1.64 0.41 -8.27
C ILE A 72 2.34 -0.51 -7.26
N THR A 73 1.70 -1.63 -6.89
CA THR A 73 2.24 -2.59 -5.90
C THR A 73 3.12 -3.69 -6.52
N SER A 74 3.52 -3.56 -7.78
CA SER A 74 4.38 -4.54 -8.45
C SER A 74 5.82 -4.52 -7.94
N ASP A 75 6.25 -3.38 -7.41
CA ASP A 75 7.59 -3.24 -6.84
C ASP A 75 7.74 -4.05 -5.55
N ASN A 76 8.94 -4.54 -5.31
CA ASN A 76 9.25 -5.17 -4.04
C ASN A 76 9.21 -4.11 -2.93
N LEU A 77 8.43 -4.41 -1.89
CA LEU A 77 8.32 -3.56 -0.72
C LEU A 77 9.53 -3.79 0.19
N VAL A 78 10.60 -3.05 -0.07
CA VAL A 78 11.83 -3.08 0.72
C VAL A 78 12.06 -1.70 1.33
N ILE A 79 11.83 -1.59 2.63
CA ILE A 79 12.11 -0.38 3.40
C ILE A 79 13.50 -0.53 4.01
N ARG A 80 14.38 0.43 3.78
CA ARG A 80 15.73 0.46 4.34
C ARG A 80 15.96 1.69 5.19
N ALA A 81 16.70 1.49 6.27
CA ALA A 81 17.26 2.57 7.05
C ALA A 81 18.63 2.95 6.46
N VAL A 82 18.84 4.25 6.27
CA VAL A 82 20.09 4.81 5.74
C VAL A 82 20.65 5.79 6.77
N PRO A 83 21.94 5.69 7.13
CA PRO A 83 22.55 6.55 8.11
C PRO A 83 22.70 7.99 7.60
N MET A 84 22.48 8.98 8.47
CA MET A 84 22.76 10.38 8.21
C MET A 84 24.11 10.79 8.83
N PRO A 85 25.21 10.78 8.07
CA PRO A 85 26.56 10.95 8.64
C PRO A 85 26.84 12.36 9.18
N SER A 86 26.16 13.37 8.67
CA SER A 86 26.44 14.79 8.99
C SER A 86 25.97 15.23 10.38
N THR A 87 25.16 14.47 11.07
CA THR A 87 24.50 14.85 12.32
C THR A 87 24.84 13.97 13.51
N SER A 88 25.51 12.84 13.30
CA SER A 88 25.85 11.90 14.37
C SER A 88 27.26 12.10 14.92
N LYS A 89 27.42 11.86 16.23
CA LYS A 89 28.72 11.78 16.90
C LYS A 89 29.37 10.40 16.79
N MET A 90 28.65 9.41 16.25
CA MET A 90 29.11 8.03 16.08
C MET A 90 29.92 7.87 14.80
N ALA A 91 30.79 6.87 14.77
CA ALA A 91 31.52 6.51 13.57
C ALA A 91 30.57 6.01 12.48
N MET A 92 30.87 6.30 11.21
CA MET A 92 30.03 5.93 10.07
C MET A 92 29.77 4.42 10.01
N LYS A 93 30.79 3.62 10.29
CA LYS A 93 30.73 2.15 10.31
C LYS A 93 29.72 1.61 11.34
N ASP A 94 29.64 2.23 12.52
CA ASP A 94 28.68 1.84 13.55
C ASP A 94 27.24 2.24 13.16
N LEU A 95 27.09 3.38 12.49
CA LEU A 95 25.79 3.82 11.96
C LEU A 95 25.28 2.90 10.86
N GLU A 96 26.17 2.43 9.97
CA GLU A 96 25.84 1.47 8.93
C GLU A 96 25.36 0.15 9.53
N LYS A 97 26.07 -0.38 10.54
CA LYS A 97 25.65 -1.59 11.26
C LYS A 97 24.27 -1.45 11.90
N ILE A 98 23.99 -0.31 12.53
CA ILE A 98 22.68 -0.03 13.13
C ILE A 98 21.60 0.05 12.04
N ALA A 99 21.88 0.70 10.92
CA ALA A 99 20.96 0.81 9.81
C ALA A 99 20.63 -0.57 9.20
N ASP A 100 21.59 -1.47 9.10
CA ASP A 100 21.38 -2.84 8.63
C ASP A 100 20.52 -3.65 9.59
N ILE A 101 20.76 -3.55 10.92
CA ILE A 101 19.92 -4.17 11.94
C ILE A 101 18.46 -3.69 11.80
N ILE A 102 18.25 -2.39 11.67
CA ILE A 102 16.91 -1.82 11.54
C ILE A 102 16.24 -2.27 10.24
N SER A 103 16.99 -2.34 9.14
CA SER A 103 16.48 -2.83 7.85
C SER A 103 16.05 -4.29 7.93
N GLN A 104 16.77 -5.15 8.66
CA GLN A 104 16.36 -6.53 8.93
C GLN A 104 15.07 -6.59 9.76
N GLN A 105 14.93 -5.71 10.77
CA GLN A 105 13.69 -5.62 11.56
C GLN A 105 12.51 -5.16 10.70
N PHE A 106 12.71 -4.20 9.79
CA PHE A 106 11.66 -3.82 8.85
C PHE A 106 11.21 -4.98 7.98
N ALA A 107 12.14 -5.77 7.44
CA ALA A 107 11.81 -6.95 6.66
C ALA A 107 11.00 -7.97 7.46
N ALA A 108 11.33 -8.17 8.74
CA ALA A 108 10.58 -9.03 9.65
C ALA A 108 9.16 -8.50 9.93
N ILE A 109 9.00 -7.18 10.17
CA ILE A 109 7.71 -6.52 10.38
C ILE A 109 6.84 -6.65 9.12
N VAL A 110 7.39 -6.35 7.93
CA VAL A 110 6.71 -6.45 6.64
C VAL A 110 6.19 -7.87 6.40
N LYS A 111 7.03 -8.88 6.65
CA LYS A 111 6.68 -10.30 6.45
C LYS A 111 5.62 -10.77 7.45
N ARG A 112 5.80 -10.49 8.74
CA ARG A 112 4.87 -10.91 9.81
C ARG A 112 3.49 -10.31 9.65
N ASN A 113 3.43 -9.03 9.30
CA ASN A 113 2.17 -8.32 9.11
C ASN A 113 1.51 -8.57 7.75
N HIS A 114 2.15 -9.31 6.85
CA HIS A 114 1.70 -9.42 5.45
C HIS A 114 1.50 -8.04 4.81
N LEU A 115 2.41 -7.10 5.08
CA LEU A 115 2.23 -5.69 4.72
C LEU A 115 2.04 -5.48 3.21
N VAL A 116 2.63 -6.34 2.38
CA VAL A 116 2.42 -6.33 0.92
C VAL A 116 0.93 -6.51 0.55
N ALA A 117 0.24 -7.44 1.23
CA ALA A 117 -1.20 -7.66 1.00
C ALA A 117 -2.02 -6.50 1.55
N LYS A 118 -1.68 -5.99 2.73
CA LYS A 118 -2.34 -4.84 3.35
C LYS A 118 -2.13 -3.55 2.55
N ASN A 119 -0.96 -3.38 1.91
CA ASN A 119 -0.72 -2.25 1.02
C ASN A 119 -1.62 -2.29 -0.23
N ARG A 120 -1.90 -3.49 -0.78
CA ARG A 120 -2.88 -3.62 -1.87
C ARG A 120 -4.28 -3.25 -1.42
N GLU A 121 -4.68 -3.65 -0.22
CA GLU A 121 -5.97 -3.29 0.37
C GLU A 121 -6.05 -1.78 0.64
N PHE A 122 -5.01 -1.19 1.18
CA PHE A 122 -4.84 0.24 1.42
C PHE A 122 -5.03 1.08 0.14
N LEU A 123 -4.32 0.72 -0.94
CA LEU A 123 -4.45 1.39 -2.23
C LEU A 123 -5.80 1.11 -2.91
N ARG A 124 -6.33 -0.11 -2.79
CA ARG A 124 -7.68 -0.42 -3.26
C ARG A 124 -8.72 0.46 -2.58
N ASN A 125 -8.61 0.64 -1.25
CA ASN A 125 -9.51 1.50 -0.52
C ASN A 125 -9.37 2.96 -0.99
N ALA A 126 -8.14 3.48 -1.13
CA ALA A 126 -7.93 4.81 -1.69
C ALA A 126 -8.57 4.97 -3.08
N ALA A 127 -8.43 4.00 -3.98
CA ALA A 127 -8.98 4.07 -5.34
C ALA A 127 -10.53 4.04 -5.36
N VAL A 128 -11.16 3.32 -4.45
CA VAL A 128 -12.62 3.10 -4.43
C VAL A 128 -13.34 4.08 -3.52
N THR A 129 -12.79 4.33 -2.32
CA THR A 129 -13.44 5.17 -1.31
C THR A 129 -12.87 6.59 -1.20
N GLY A 130 -11.71 6.85 -1.84
CA GLY A 130 -11.02 8.13 -1.87
C GLY A 130 -9.76 8.16 -1.02
N ASP A 131 -9.73 7.42 0.07
CA ASP A 131 -8.64 7.42 1.03
C ASP A 131 -8.30 6.01 1.49
N GLY A 132 -7.02 5.82 1.83
CA GLY A 132 -6.53 4.65 2.54
C GLY A 132 -5.94 5.03 3.89
N CYS A 133 -6.03 4.12 4.86
CA CYS A 133 -5.44 4.27 6.19
C CYS A 133 -4.86 2.95 6.68
N ILE A 134 -3.61 2.97 7.17
CA ILE A 134 -3.04 1.87 7.95
C ILE A 134 -2.65 2.42 9.32
N HIS A 135 -3.10 1.75 10.36
CA HIS A 135 -2.75 2.02 11.75
C HIS A 135 -1.71 1.00 12.22
N PHE A 136 -0.71 1.49 12.93
CA PHE A 136 0.36 0.67 13.52
C PHE A 136 0.26 0.75 15.04
N TYR A 137 0.27 -0.37 15.71
CA TYR A 137 0.30 -0.42 17.17
C TYR A 137 1.18 -1.54 17.67
N PHE A 138 1.63 -1.42 18.91
CA PHE A 138 2.40 -2.47 19.56
C PHE A 138 1.48 -3.37 20.34
N ASP A 139 1.50 -4.66 20.02
CA ASP A 139 0.76 -5.69 20.77
C ASP A 139 1.73 -6.43 21.70
N PRO A 140 1.63 -6.24 23.03
CA PRO A 140 2.52 -6.89 23.99
C PRO A 140 2.21 -8.37 24.20
N THR A 141 1.10 -8.89 23.69
CA THR A 141 0.66 -10.28 23.90
C THR A 141 1.35 -11.26 22.95
N ILE A 142 1.90 -10.77 21.86
CA ILE A 142 2.55 -11.61 20.84
C ILE A 142 3.86 -12.19 21.38
N GLU A 143 3.95 -13.53 21.40
CA GLU A 143 5.18 -14.22 21.75
C GLU A 143 6.13 -14.26 20.54
N ASN A 144 7.34 -13.75 20.73
CA ASN A 144 8.37 -13.63 19.68
C ASN A 144 9.65 -14.40 19.99
N GLY A 145 9.68 -15.15 21.10
CA GLY A 145 10.87 -15.88 21.55
C GLY A 145 11.99 -15.00 22.16
N GLN A 146 11.74 -13.71 22.35
CA GLN A 146 12.64 -12.75 22.98
C GLN A 146 12.25 -12.51 24.44
N ASP A 147 13.18 -11.99 25.26
CA ASP A 147 12.91 -11.62 26.65
C ASP A 147 11.83 -10.52 26.74
N VAL A 148 11.88 -9.54 25.81
CA VAL A 148 10.85 -8.51 25.66
C VAL A 148 9.83 -8.98 24.64
N LYS A 149 8.65 -9.41 25.14
CA LYS A 149 7.51 -9.84 24.32
C LYS A 149 6.85 -8.66 23.60
N GLY A 150 6.07 -8.98 22.58
CA GLY A 150 5.26 -8.05 21.82
C GLY A 150 5.89 -7.67 20.49
N GLU A 151 5.03 -7.25 19.56
CA GLU A 151 5.42 -6.91 18.19
C GLU A 151 4.58 -5.77 17.62
N ILE A 152 5.10 -5.14 16.57
CA ILE A 152 4.36 -4.13 15.82
C ILE A 152 3.34 -4.82 14.92
N VAL A 153 2.08 -4.42 15.06
CA VAL A 153 0.95 -4.89 14.24
C VAL A 153 0.47 -3.75 13.34
N ALA A 154 0.20 -4.08 12.08
CA ALA A 154 -0.39 -3.18 11.11
C ALA A 154 -1.86 -3.58 10.87
N GLU A 155 -2.76 -2.62 10.85
CA GLU A 155 -4.18 -2.81 10.58
C GLU A 155 -4.67 -1.81 9.54
N VAL A 156 -5.34 -2.29 8.49
CA VAL A 156 -6.01 -1.40 7.52
C VAL A 156 -7.34 -0.95 8.12
N ILE A 157 -7.53 0.36 8.20
CA ILE A 157 -8.76 0.95 8.75
C ILE A 157 -9.52 1.63 7.63
N ASP A 158 -10.84 1.49 7.66
CA ASP A 158 -11.73 2.18 6.74
C ASP A 158 -11.65 3.70 6.97
N ASN A 159 -11.60 4.47 5.88
CA ASN A 159 -11.54 5.93 5.91
C ASN A 159 -12.72 6.57 6.64
N LEU A 160 -13.90 5.93 6.60
CA LEU A 160 -15.09 6.40 7.31
C LEU A 160 -14.93 6.42 8.83
N ARG A 161 -13.97 5.63 9.35
CA ARG A 161 -13.73 5.42 10.78
C ARG A 161 -12.59 6.26 11.34
N VAL A 162 -11.98 7.11 10.52
CA VAL A 162 -10.85 7.97 10.91
C VAL A 162 -11.25 9.43 10.80
N MET A 163 -11.03 10.21 11.86
CA MET A 163 -11.40 11.62 11.92
C MET A 163 -10.21 12.47 12.36
N PHE A 164 -9.87 13.46 11.53
CA PHE A 164 -8.79 14.40 11.80
C PHE A 164 -9.29 15.61 12.58
N GLY A 165 -8.48 16.08 13.51
CA GLY A 165 -8.78 17.26 14.32
C GLY A 165 -8.83 18.58 13.56
N ASN A 166 -8.07 18.66 12.48
CA ASN A 166 -8.14 19.75 11.49
C ASN A 166 -8.57 19.16 10.14
N PRO A 167 -9.85 19.29 9.76
CA PRO A 167 -10.35 18.70 8.53
C PRO A 167 -9.78 19.35 7.25
N ASN A 168 -9.12 20.51 7.37
CA ASN A 168 -8.58 21.24 6.22
C ASN A 168 -7.11 20.85 5.89
N SER A 169 -6.51 19.97 6.67
CA SER A 169 -5.14 19.49 6.45
C SER A 169 -5.11 17.98 6.36
N ARG A 170 -4.48 17.46 5.31
CA ARG A 170 -4.26 16.02 5.10
C ARG A 170 -3.02 15.48 5.81
N ASP A 171 -2.15 16.36 6.30
CA ASP A 171 -0.92 15.96 6.97
C ASP A 171 -1.24 15.39 8.36
N VAL A 172 -0.98 14.09 8.51
CA VAL A 172 -1.23 13.31 9.72
C VAL A 172 -0.44 13.87 10.90
N GLN A 173 0.84 14.19 10.66
CA GLN A 173 1.76 14.54 11.76
C GLN A 173 1.55 15.95 12.31
N THR A 174 0.87 16.82 11.58
CA THR A 174 0.52 18.18 12.03
C THR A 174 -0.84 18.27 12.72
N GLN A 175 -1.58 17.16 12.81
CA GLN A 175 -2.90 17.14 13.43
C GLN A 175 -2.84 17.45 14.93
N PRO A 176 -3.80 18.24 15.46
CA PRO A 176 -3.91 18.46 16.89
C PRO A 176 -4.37 17.21 17.65
N PHE A 177 -5.19 16.39 17.02
CA PHE A 177 -5.64 15.08 17.49
C PHE A 177 -6.14 14.27 16.29
N ILE A 178 -6.18 12.95 16.45
CA ILE A 178 -6.77 12.01 15.51
C ILE A 178 -7.66 11.05 16.30
N MET A 179 -8.84 10.79 15.79
CA MET A 179 -9.77 9.81 16.36
C MET A 179 -9.97 8.68 15.39
N MET A 180 -9.98 7.48 15.91
CA MET A 180 -10.40 6.28 15.19
C MET A 180 -11.48 5.58 16.01
N TYR A 181 -12.47 5.00 15.36
CA TYR A 181 -13.45 4.18 16.06
C TYR A 181 -13.55 2.79 15.44
N ARG A 182 -13.82 1.83 16.31
CA ARG A 182 -14.02 0.42 15.93
C ARG A 182 -15.35 -0.06 16.49
N ARG A 183 -15.94 -1.03 15.82
CA ARG A 183 -17.10 -1.77 16.29
C ARG A 183 -16.62 -3.10 16.84
N GLU A 184 -16.63 -3.26 18.14
CA GLU A 184 -16.14 -4.46 18.82
C GLU A 184 -17.30 -5.15 19.56
N MET A 185 -17.17 -6.45 19.81
CA MET A 185 -18.18 -7.19 20.56
C MET A 185 -18.21 -6.71 22.02
N VAL A 186 -19.41 -6.56 22.56
CA VAL A 186 -19.59 -6.05 23.92
C VAL A 186 -18.85 -6.88 24.97
N ASP A 187 -18.91 -8.21 24.85
CA ASP A 187 -18.25 -9.14 25.77
C ASP A 187 -16.71 -8.94 25.79
N GLU A 188 -16.10 -8.73 24.63
CA GLU A 188 -14.65 -8.46 24.53
C GLU A 188 -14.28 -7.12 25.18
N VAL A 189 -15.10 -6.10 24.94
CA VAL A 189 -14.87 -4.78 25.53
C VAL A 189 -15.09 -4.80 27.04
N GLN A 190 -16.10 -5.51 27.54
CA GLN A 190 -16.32 -5.70 28.96
C GLN A 190 -15.16 -6.44 29.62
N TYR A 191 -14.69 -7.54 29.03
CA TYR A 191 -13.52 -8.27 29.52
C TYR A 191 -12.27 -7.39 29.61
N ARG A 192 -12.00 -6.60 28.54
CA ARG A 192 -10.89 -5.65 28.53
C ARG A 192 -11.06 -4.53 29.56
N ALA A 193 -12.31 -4.07 29.78
CA ALA A 193 -12.64 -3.09 30.79
C ALA A 193 -12.37 -3.61 32.22
N GLU A 194 -12.65 -4.89 32.49
CA GLU A 194 -12.32 -5.56 33.75
C GLU A 194 -10.81 -5.56 33.99
N GLN A 195 -10.03 -5.96 33.02
CA GLN A 195 -8.56 -5.93 33.10
C GLN A 195 -8.02 -4.52 33.36
N TYR A 196 -8.53 -3.51 32.66
CA TYR A 196 -8.15 -2.12 32.91
C TYR A 196 -8.61 -1.61 34.28
N LYS A 197 -9.73 -2.08 34.79
CA LYS A 197 -10.23 -1.72 36.11
C LYS A 197 -9.38 -2.33 37.23
N GLU A 198 -8.97 -3.60 37.08
CA GLU A 198 -8.02 -4.25 38.00
C GLU A 198 -6.67 -3.51 38.04
N ALA A 199 -6.22 -2.98 36.88
CA ALA A 199 -5.02 -2.17 36.78
C ALA A 199 -5.22 -0.71 37.25
N GLY A 200 -6.42 -0.29 37.62
CA GLY A 200 -6.75 1.09 38.04
C GLY A 200 -6.77 2.10 36.88
N LEU A 201 -6.89 1.65 35.62
CA LEU A 201 -6.84 2.46 34.42
C LEU A 201 -8.22 2.78 33.82
N CYS A 202 -9.27 2.11 34.25
CA CYS A 202 -10.65 2.31 33.77
C CYS A 202 -11.43 3.23 34.69
N LYS A 203 -12.19 4.18 34.11
CA LYS A 203 -13.08 5.09 34.86
C LYS A 203 -14.54 4.68 34.82
N ILE A 204 -14.90 3.59 34.19
CA ILE A 204 -16.26 3.08 34.16
C ILE A 204 -16.55 2.38 35.49
N GLU A 205 -17.49 2.92 36.25
CA GLU A 205 -17.84 2.37 37.58
C GLU A 205 -18.55 1.01 37.44
N ASP A 206 -19.52 0.92 36.56
CA ASP A 206 -20.28 -0.30 36.26
C ASP A 206 -19.97 -0.78 34.83
N ILE A 207 -19.18 -1.85 34.71
CA ILE A 207 -18.81 -2.46 33.44
C ILE A 207 -20.05 -3.02 32.72
N GLY A 208 -21.05 -3.49 33.44
CA GLY A 208 -22.34 -3.93 32.88
C GLY A 208 -23.15 -2.81 32.22
N SER A 209 -22.76 -1.53 32.44
CA SER A 209 -23.34 -0.39 31.71
C SER A 209 -22.91 -0.30 30.25
N ILE A 210 -21.82 -0.99 29.87
CA ILE A 210 -21.40 -1.08 28.45
C ILE A 210 -22.41 -1.95 27.71
N LYS A 211 -23.26 -1.29 26.92
CA LYS A 211 -24.33 -1.91 26.15
C LYS A 211 -24.10 -1.75 24.67
N PRO A 212 -24.70 -2.61 23.85
CA PRO A 212 -24.71 -2.44 22.42
C PRO A 212 -25.21 -1.05 22.02
N ASP A 213 -24.56 -0.45 21.06
CA ASP A 213 -24.97 0.79 20.42
C ASP A 213 -25.20 0.58 18.91
N SER A 214 -25.99 1.45 18.29
CA SER A 214 -26.18 1.45 16.85
C SER A 214 -25.03 2.20 16.19
N ASP A 215 -24.42 1.59 15.15
CA ASP A 215 -23.54 2.34 14.27
C ASP A 215 -24.36 3.42 13.54
N LYS A 216 -23.89 4.66 13.60
CA LYS A 216 -24.52 5.75 12.83
C LYS A 216 -24.43 5.51 11.32
N PHE A 217 -23.39 4.82 10.88
CA PHE A 217 -23.24 4.33 9.53
C PHE A 217 -23.59 2.83 9.49
N GLN A 218 -24.83 2.53 9.15
CA GLN A 218 -25.27 1.14 8.97
C GLN A 218 -24.64 0.53 7.73
N ASN A 219 -23.66 -0.34 7.93
CA ASN A 219 -23.15 -1.16 6.85
C ASN A 219 -24.19 -2.23 6.51
N LYS A 220 -24.58 -2.33 5.23
CA LYS A 220 -25.50 -3.34 4.69
C LYS A 220 -25.15 -4.78 5.07
N TYR A 221 -23.87 -5.05 5.30
CA TYR A 221 -23.34 -6.38 5.65
C TYR A 221 -23.19 -6.60 7.15
N ASP A 222 -23.45 -5.62 7.98
CA ASP A 222 -23.38 -5.75 9.45
C ASP A 222 -24.74 -6.14 10.03
N ASN A 223 -25.03 -7.44 10.02
CA ASN A 223 -26.26 -8.00 10.57
C ASN A 223 -26.21 -8.25 12.09
N PHE A 224 -25.05 -7.99 12.74
CA PHE A 224 -24.83 -8.23 14.17
C PHE A 224 -24.65 -6.91 14.92
N THR A 225 -25.58 -5.97 14.75
CA THR A 225 -25.51 -4.65 15.40
C THR A 225 -25.84 -4.70 16.87
N ASP A 226 -26.61 -5.68 17.31
CA ASP A 226 -27.17 -5.73 18.66
C ASP A 226 -26.15 -6.11 19.73
N ASP A 227 -25.01 -6.72 19.35
CA ASP A 227 -23.97 -7.18 20.27
C ASP A 227 -22.67 -6.39 20.17
N LYS A 228 -22.64 -5.28 19.44
CA LYS A 228 -21.43 -4.47 19.22
C LYS A 228 -21.53 -3.09 19.86
N VAL A 229 -20.39 -2.62 20.36
CA VAL A 229 -20.23 -1.28 20.93
C VAL A 229 -19.14 -0.51 20.19
N THR A 230 -19.32 0.80 20.08
CA THR A 230 -18.35 1.71 19.50
C THR A 230 -17.25 2.02 20.50
N VAL A 231 -16.01 1.66 20.15
CA VAL A 231 -14.81 2.00 20.92
C VAL A 231 -14.05 3.09 20.16
N LEU A 232 -13.84 4.23 20.80
CA LEU A 232 -13.08 5.35 20.29
C LEU A 232 -11.63 5.27 20.77
N THR A 233 -10.68 5.29 19.85
CA THR A 233 -9.27 5.51 20.15
C THR A 233 -8.91 6.95 19.79
N TYR A 234 -8.56 7.73 20.78
CA TYR A 234 -8.31 9.15 20.66
C TYR A 234 -6.83 9.45 20.90
N TYR A 235 -6.09 9.79 19.84
CA TYR A 235 -4.71 10.23 19.89
C TYR A 235 -4.63 11.75 19.89
N PHE A 236 -3.78 12.33 20.76
CA PHE A 236 -3.56 13.77 20.80
C PHE A 236 -2.13 14.10 21.22
N ARG A 237 -1.60 15.19 20.67
CA ARG A 237 -0.22 15.60 20.92
C ARG A 237 -0.12 16.47 22.17
N ASN A 238 0.76 16.11 23.09
CA ASN A 238 1.18 16.99 24.17
C ASN A 238 2.17 18.02 23.60
N ARG A 239 1.81 19.30 23.70
CA ARG A 239 2.63 20.37 23.15
C ARG A 239 3.88 20.67 24.00
N ASP A 240 3.88 20.29 25.26
CA ASP A 240 4.98 20.57 26.18
C ASP A 240 6.11 19.53 26.03
N THR A 241 5.78 18.24 25.84
CA THR A 241 6.73 17.13 25.66
C THR A 241 6.93 16.74 24.19
N GLY A 242 6.00 17.09 23.32
CA GLY A 242 5.99 16.69 21.91
C GLY A 242 5.52 15.24 21.68
N THR A 243 5.17 14.51 22.75
CA THR A 243 4.73 13.11 22.71
C THR A 243 3.24 12.97 22.39
N ILE A 244 2.87 11.82 21.85
CA ILE A 244 1.49 11.46 21.55
C ILE A 244 0.88 10.75 22.76
N TRP A 245 -0.28 11.21 23.18
CA TRP A 245 -1.10 10.59 24.22
C TRP A 245 -2.27 9.85 23.61
N CYS A 246 -2.72 8.79 24.28
CA CYS A 246 -3.83 7.97 23.84
C CYS A 246 -4.89 7.83 24.94
N ILE A 247 -6.16 7.86 24.54
CA ILE A 247 -7.33 7.57 25.40
C ILE A 247 -8.21 6.58 24.64
N GLU A 248 -8.74 5.57 25.33
CA GLU A 248 -9.81 4.72 24.80
C GLU A 248 -11.11 5.05 25.53
N ALA A 249 -12.19 5.24 24.80
CA ALA A 249 -13.48 5.61 25.34
C ALA A 249 -14.63 4.91 24.62
N THR A 250 -15.68 4.62 25.35
CA THR A 250 -16.99 4.19 24.84
C THR A 250 -18.01 5.29 25.10
N GLU A 251 -19.23 5.19 24.59
CA GLU A 251 -20.30 6.15 24.88
C GLU A 251 -20.58 6.24 26.40
N GLN A 252 -20.40 5.14 27.13
CA GLN A 252 -20.68 5.03 28.57
C GLN A 252 -19.57 5.62 29.46
N GLY A 253 -18.34 5.79 28.94
CA GLY A 253 -17.25 6.33 29.72
C GLY A 253 -15.87 6.08 29.14
N ILE A 254 -14.85 6.47 29.90
CA ILE A 254 -13.45 6.25 29.54
C ILE A 254 -13.08 4.82 29.88
N LEU A 255 -12.81 4.02 28.85
CA LEU A 255 -12.38 2.62 28.94
C LEU A 255 -10.95 2.51 29.49
N ARG A 256 -10.05 3.35 28.94
CA ARG A 256 -8.67 3.47 29.38
C ARG A 256 -8.29 4.93 29.53
N GLU A 257 -7.80 5.30 30.71
CA GLU A 257 -7.33 6.66 30.98
C GLU A 257 -6.23 7.11 30.01
N ALA A 258 -6.07 8.44 29.93
CA ALA A 258 -5.01 9.04 29.14
C ALA A 258 -3.64 8.56 29.61
N TYR A 259 -2.88 8.00 28.69
CA TYR A 259 -1.50 7.60 28.92
C TYR A 259 -0.58 8.15 27.85
N ASP A 260 0.65 8.44 28.24
CA ASP A 260 1.69 8.82 27.29
C ASP A 260 2.18 7.56 26.57
N THR A 261 2.07 7.55 25.26
CA THR A 261 2.63 6.46 24.44
C THR A 261 4.14 6.56 24.32
N GLU A 262 4.73 7.72 24.67
CA GLU A 262 6.11 8.14 24.43
C GLU A 262 6.48 8.27 22.94
N TYR A 263 5.53 8.01 22.03
CA TYR A 263 5.74 8.18 20.59
C TYR A 263 5.80 9.66 20.23
N LYS A 264 6.63 10.02 19.27
CA LYS A 264 6.74 11.37 18.71
C LYS A 264 5.85 11.54 17.49
N LEU A 265 5.49 10.44 16.82
CA LEU A 265 4.69 10.40 15.61
C LEU A 265 3.33 9.76 15.86
N TYR A 266 2.29 10.25 15.18
CA TYR A 266 1.02 9.54 15.15
C TYR A 266 1.22 8.20 14.45
N PRO A 267 0.75 7.08 15.03
CA PRO A 267 1.04 5.74 14.54
C PRO A 267 0.11 5.33 13.39
N LEU A 268 -0.06 6.19 12.40
CA LEU A 268 -0.87 5.89 11.24
C LEU A 268 -0.33 6.58 9.98
N ILE A 269 -0.57 5.97 8.83
CA ILE A 269 -0.32 6.54 7.52
C ILE A 269 -1.64 6.74 6.80
N TRP A 270 -1.71 7.77 5.97
CA TRP A 270 -2.90 8.19 5.24
C TRP A 270 -2.55 8.57 3.81
N ILE A 271 -3.29 8.03 2.84
CA ILE A 271 -3.15 8.35 1.43
C ILE A 271 -4.48 8.80 0.85
N ASN A 272 -4.45 9.84 0.02
CA ASN A 272 -5.57 10.21 -0.84
C ASN A 272 -5.27 9.69 -2.25
N TRP A 273 -6.28 9.14 -2.94
CA TRP A 273 -6.12 8.80 -4.35
C TRP A 273 -5.95 10.06 -5.19
N ASP A 274 -6.95 10.96 -5.17
CA ASP A 274 -6.85 12.30 -5.74
C ASP A 274 -7.07 13.33 -4.64
N TYR A 275 -6.20 14.32 -4.59
CA TYR A 275 -6.21 15.37 -3.59
C TYR A 275 -7.35 16.37 -3.81
N ILE A 276 -8.13 16.67 -2.76
CA ILE A 276 -9.10 17.75 -2.71
C ILE A 276 -8.53 18.89 -1.85
N ARG A 277 -8.58 20.10 -2.40
CA ARG A 277 -8.09 21.29 -1.68
C ARG A 277 -8.90 21.54 -0.40
N ASP A 278 -8.21 21.87 0.69
CA ASP A 278 -8.78 22.20 2.00
C ASP A 278 -9.68 21.09 2.59
N CYS A 279 -9.41 19.83 2.24
CA CYS A 279 -10.07 18.66 2.80
C CYS A 279 -9.04 17.54 3.05
N TYR A 280 -9.14 16.83 4.18
CA TYR A 280 -8.28 15.67 4.41
C TYR A 280 -8.77 14.43 3.66
N HIS A 281 -10.05 14.38 3.29
CA HIS A 281 -10.56 13.35 2.41
C HIS A 281 -10.25 13.65 0.95
N GLY A 282 -9.86 12.62 0.22
CA GLY A 282 -9.60 12.66 -1.21
C GLY A 282 -10.81 12.27 -2.04
N GLN A 283 -10.67 12.38 -3.35
CA GLN A 283 -11.64 11.90 -4.31
C GLN A 283 -11.22 10.53 -4.82
N ALA A 284 -12.17 9.58 -4.81
CA ALA A 284 -11.96 8.27 -5.39
C ALA A 284 -11.92 8.34 -6.92
N MET A 285 -11.13 7.47 -7.53
CA MET A 285 -11.10 7.29 -8.98
C MET A 285 -12.48 6.96 -9.55
N VAL A 286 -13.24 6.12 -8.85
CA VAL A 286 -14.60 5.71 -9.25
C VAL A 286 -15.54 6.91 -9.34
N THR A 287 -15.47 7.85 -8.40
CA THR A 287 -16.40 8.99 -8.28
C THR A 287 -16.45 9.84 -9.56
N GLY A 288 -15.29 10.16 -10.13
CA GLY A 288 -15.20 11.01 -11.32
C GLY A 288 -15.81 10.40 -12.57
N LEU A 289 -15.99 9.10 -12.59
CA LEU A 289 -16.44 8.35 -13.78
C LEU A 289 -17.79 7.65 -13.61
N LEU A 290 -18.43 7.80 -12.45
CA LEU A 290 -19.75 7.23 -12.18
C LEU A 290 -20.78 7.62 -13.24
N ALA A 291 -20.76 8.88 -13.68
CA ALA A 291 -21.67 9.39 -14.69
C ALA A 291 -21.50 8.65 -16.03
N ASN A 292 -20.25 8.40 -16.45
CA ASN A 292 -19.94 7.68 -17.68
C ASN A 292 -20.41 6.23 -17.60
N GLN A 293 -20.16 5.56 -16.47
CA GLN A 293 -20.58 4.18 -16.26
C GLN A 293 -22.10 4.04 -16.26
N LYS A 294 -22.80 4.95 -15.55
CA LYS A 294 -24.28 5.00 -15.56
C LYS A 294 -24.83 5.22 -16.97
N PHE A 295 -24.19 6.08 -17.76
CA PHE A 295 -24.57 6.34 -19.13
C PHE A 295 -24.41 5.10 -20.02
N ILE A 296 -23.27 4.42 -19.94
CA ILE A 296 -22.98 3.20 -20.69
C ILE A 296 -24.00 2.10 -20.34
N ASN A 297 -24.24 1.84 -19.06
CA ASN A 297 -25.22 0.85 -18.61
C ASN A 297 -26.61 1.16 -19.14
N LYS A 298 -27.03 2.44 -19.14
CA LYS A 298 -28.29 2.91 -19.69
C LYS A 298 -28.38 2.65 -21.19
N MET A 299 -27.33 2.92 -21.95
CA MET A 299 -27.30 2.69 -23.40
C MET A 299 -27.44 1.19 -23.71
N PHE A 300 -26.73 0.32 -23.00
CA PHE A 300 -26.90 -1.12 -23.17
C PHE A 300 -28.30 -1.62 -22.77
N ALA A 301 -28.88 -1.08 -21.72
CA ALA A 301 -30.25 -1.39 -21.34
C ALA A 301 -31.26 -1.00 -22.46
N LEU A 302 -31.11 0.19 -23.05
CA LEU A 302 -31.96 0.65 -24.16
C LEU A 302 -31.78 -0.23 -25.40
N VAL A 303 -30.56 -0.63 -25.74
CA VAL A 303 -30.30 -1.58 -26.83
C VAL A 303 -30.95 -2.93 -26.53
N GLY A 304 -30.82 -3.44 -25.29
CA GLY A 304 -31.48 -4.68 -24.87
C GLY A 304 -33.00 -4.63 -25.01
N ILE A 305 -33.64 -3.53 -24.61
CA ILE A 305 -35.08 -3.30 -24.78
C ILE A 305 -35.44 -3.28 -26.26
N SER A 306 -34.68 -2.57 -27.09
CA SER A 306 -34.91 -2.48 -28.52
C SER A 306 -34.78 -3.86 -29.21
N LEU A 307 -33.79 -4.67 -28.82
CA LEU A 307 -33.66 -6.05 -29.30
C LEU A 307 -34.84 -6.93 -28.91
N LEU A 308 -35.30 -6.83 -27.64
CA LEU A 308 -36.46 -7.58 -27.18
C LEU A 308 -37.74 -7.17 -27.94
N THR A 309 -37.96 -5.88 -28.18
CA THR A 309 -39.13 -5.40 -28.92
C THR A 309 -39.07 -5.77 -30.40
N THR A 310 -37.85 -5.88 -30.97
CA THR A 310 -37.66 -6.33 -32.36
C THR A 310 -37.84 -7.85 -32.48
N ALA A 311 -37.31 -8.61 -31.50
CA ALA A 311 -37.43 -10.08 -31.48
C ALA A 311 -38.86 -10.55 -31.21
N PHE A 312 -39.62 -9.78 -30.41
CA PHE A 312 -41.03 -10.07 -30.11
C PHE A 312 -41.92 -8.91 -30.57
N PRO A 313 -42.12 -8.73 -31.89
CA PRO A 313 -42.89 -7.62 -32.41
C PRO A 313 -44.35 -7.73 -31.99
N LYS A 314 -44.95 -6.58 -31.71
CA LYS A 314 -46.40 -6.54 -31.42
C LYS A 314 -47.17 -6.79 -32.69
N VAL A 315 -48.11 -7.73 -32.67
CA VAL A 315 -49.01 -8.02 -33.77
C VAL A 315 -50.34 -7.39 -33.47
N VAL A 316 -50.85 -6.59 -34.41
CA VAL A 316 -52.21 -6.08 -34.39
C VAL A 316 -53.03 -6.91 -35.36
N TYR A 317 -54.10 -7.50 -34.88
CA TYR A 317 -54.95 -8.35 -35.72
C TYR A 317 -56.41 -7.91 -35.66
N ASN A 318 -57.09 -8.17 -36.70
CA ASN A 318 -58.52 -7.84 -36.81
C ASN A 318 -59.40 -8.98 -36.21
N LYS A 319 -60.08 -8.66 -35.11
CA LYS A 319 -60.91 -9.64 -34.39
C LYS A 319 -62.04 -10.22 -35.22
N ASN A 320 -62.49 -9.52 -36.33
CA ASN A 320 -63.51 -10.04 -37.21
C ASN A 320 -63.02 -11.19 -38.09
N PHE A 321 -61.76 -11.24 -38.38
CA PHE A 321 -61.12 -12.27 -39.22
C PHE A 321 -60.39 -13.35 -38.43
N ILE A 322 -59.91 -13.02 -37.24
CA ILE A 322 -59.20 -13.94 -36.34
C ILE A 322 -59.87 -13.88 -34.96
N SER A 323 -60.55 -14.96 -34.57
CA SER A 323 -61.27 -15.03 -33.29
C SER A 323 -60.31 -15.06 -32.07
N ARG A 324 -59.17 -15.69 -32.21
CA ARG A 324 -58.16 -15.81 -31.15
C ARG A 324 -56.76 -15.83 -31.77
N TRP A 325 -55.89 -14.97 -31.31
CA TRP A 325 -54.48 -14.99 -31.67
C TRP A 325 -53.73 -16.03 -30.81
N ASP A 326 -53.03 -16.94 -31.46
CA ASP A 326 -52.09 -17.86 -30.81
C ASP A 326 -50.67 -17.44 -31.16
N GLY A 327 -49.88 -17.04 -30.15
CA GLY A 327 -48.48 -16.62 -30.29
C GLY A 327 -47.49 -17.78 -30.19
N SER A 328 -47.93 -19.02 -30.16
CA SER A 328 -47.06 -20.20 -30.05
C SER A 328 -46.23 -20.41 -31.32
N VAL A 329 -44.95 -20.75 -31.17
CA VAL A 329 -44.05 -20.94 -32.31
C VAL A 329 -44.49 -22.17 -33.14
N GLY A 330 -44.65 -21.98 -34.45
CA GLY A 330 -44.98 -23.07 -35.38
C GLY A 330 -46.45 -23.41 -35.48
N THR A 331 -47.35 -22.68 -34.81
CA THR A 331 -48.81 -22.89 -34.94
C THR A 331 -49.38 -22.15 -36.14
N ALA A 332 -50.30 -22.82 -36.86
CA ALA A 332 -51.06 -22.24 -37.95
C ALA A 332 -52.32 -21.55 -37.41
N VAL A 333 -52.53 -20.30 -37.76
CA VAL A 333 -53.73 -19.54 -37.38
C VAL A 333 -54.70 -19.52 -38.57
N GLY A 334 -55.87 -20.11 -38.36
CA GLY A 334 -56.95 -20.07 -39.38
C GLY A 334 -57.62 -18.69 -39.49
N VAL A 335 -57.78 -18.20 -40.70
CA VAL A 335 -58.28 -16.86 -40.99
C VAL A 335 -59.48 -16.96 -41.91
N THR A 336 -60.53 -16.17 -41.62
CA THR A 336 -61.72 -16.08 -42.47
C THR A 336 -61.62 -14.78 -43.29
N GLY A 337 -61.21 -14.88 -44.58
CA GLY A 337 -61.05 -13.72 -45.46
C GLY A 337 -59.66 -13.57 -46.06
N ASN A 338 -59.27 -12.36 -46.50
CA ASN A 338 -57.99 -12.07 -47.11
C ASN A 338 -56.89 -12.03 -46.05
N VAL A 339 -55.90 -12.88 -46.25
CA VAL A 339 -54.77 -13.06 -45.30
C VAL A 339 -54.00 -11.75 -45.03
N ASN A 340 -53.88 -10.88 -46.07
CA ASN A 340 -53.12 -9.62 -45.96
C ASN A 340 -53.76 -8.55 -45.06
N ASP A 341 -55.10 -8.65 -44.85
CA ASP A 341 -55.91 -7.69 -44.08
C ASP A 341 -56.15 -8.15 -42.64
N CYS A 342 -55.71 -9.37 -42.31
CA CYS A 342 -56.03 -10.02 -41.04
C CYS A 342 -55.17 -9.65 -39.89
N ALA A 343 -53.86 -9.47 -40.13
CA ALA A 343 -52.91 -9.11 -39.12
C ALA A 343 -51.78 -8.27 -39.70
N LYS A 344 -51.29 -7.31 -38.93
CA LYS A 344 -50.15 -6.49 -39.26
C LYS A 344 -49.14 -6.54 -38.10
N VAL A 345 -47.91 -6.87 -38.42
CA VAL A 345 -46.82 -6.73 -37.49
C VAL A 345 -46.47 -5.25 -37.37
N LEU A 346 -46.45 -4.74 -36.14
CA LEU A 346 -45.88 -3.42 -35.88
C LEU A 346 -44.36 -3.59 -35.83
N ASP A 347 -43.70 -3.13 -36.89
CA ASP A 347 -42.26 -3.16 -36.96
C ASP A 347 -41.65 -2.37 -35.79
N GLY A 348 -40.83 -3.01 -34.98
CA GLY A 348 -40.01 -2.32 -34.00
C GLY A 348 -39.02 -1.40 -34.70
N ALA A 349 -38.68 -0.30 -34.07
CA ALA A 349 -37.65 0.59 -34.59
C ALA A 349 -36.33 -0.18 -34.72
N SER A 350 -35.78 -0.25 -35.94
CA SER A 350 -34.47 -0.84 -36.18
C SER A 350 -33.36 -0.06 -35.45
N ILE A 351 -32.45 -0.76 -34.78
CA ILE A 351 -31.30 -0.13 -34.14
C ILE A 351 -30.39 0.44 -35.24
N SER A 352 -30.18 1.76 -35.20
CA SER A 352 -29.22 2.38 -36.12
C SER A 352 -27.80 1.90 -35.82
N PRO A 353 -27.01 1.53 -36.86
CA PRO A 353 -25.57 1.20 -36.69
C PRO A 353 -24.78 2.30 -35.98
N GLN A 354 -25.22 3.55 -36.07
CA GLN A 354 -24.61 4.69 -35.35
C GLN A 354 -24.67 4.55 -33.83
N ILE A 355 -25.71 3.87 -33.28
CA ILE A 355 -25.80 3.63 -31.83
C ILE A 355 -24.70 2.68 -31.37
N ALA A 356 -24.42 1.62 -32.15
CA ALA A 356 -23.34 0.69 -31.84
C ALA A 356 -21.96 1.40 -31.85
N GLN A 357 -21.68 2.20 -32.88
CA GLN A 357 -20.46 2.98 -32.96
C GLN A 357 -20.35 4.01 -31.83
N PHE A 358 -21.45 4.62 -31.42
CA PHE A 358 -21.46 5.57 -30.31
C PHE A 358 -21.18 4.89 -28.98
N ILE A 359 -21.67 3.69 -28.75
CA ILE A 359 -21.40 2.89 -27.57
C ILE A 359 -19.92 2.49 -27.54
N GLU A 360 -19.36 1.98 -28.65
CA GLU A 360 -17.93 1.67 -28.78
C GLU A 360 -17.06 2.91 -28.48
N MET A 361 -17.36 4.02 -29.13
CA MET A 361 -16.64 5.27 -28.89
C MET A 361 -16.73 5.73 -27.43
N SER A 362 -17.88 5.57 -26.78
CA SER A 362 -18.06 5.93 -25.38
C SER A 362 -17.24 5.01 -24.46
N PHE A 363 -17.14 3.74 -24.82
CA PHE A 363 -16.33 2.74 -24.11
C PHE A 363 -14.84 3.08 -24.22
N ASP A 364 -14.33 3.29 -25.43
CA ASP A 364 -12.92 3.61 -25.71
C ASP A 364 -12.51 4.93 -25.05
N LYS A 365 -13.37 5.95 -25.12
CA LYS A 365 -13.10 7.24 -24.45
C LYS A 365 -13.06 7.10 -22.93
N THR A 366 -13.95 6.31 -22.34
CA THR A 366 -13.94 6.08 -20.90
C THR A 366 -12.71 5.29 -20.46
N HIS A 367 -12.30 4.26 -21.22
CA HIS A 367 -11.04 3.53 -20.99
C HIS A 367 -9.81 4.44 -21.08
N SER A 368 -9.78 5.31 -22.09
CA SER A 368 -8.70 6.28 -22.27
C SER A 368 -8.62 7.27 -21.09
N LEU A 369 -9.77 7.75 -20.57
CA LEU A 369 -9.83 8.63 -19.40
C LEU A 369 -9.37 7.95 -18.11
N LEU A 370 -9.56 6.64 -18.00
CA LEU A 370 -9.10 5.82 -16.88
C LEU A 370 -7.57 5.57 -16.90
N GLY A 371 -6.86 6.03 -17.93
CA GLY A 371 -5.43 5.79 -18.09
C GLY A 371 -5.07 4.33 -18.41
N ALA A 372 -6.05 3.48 -18.64
CA ALA A 372 -5.87 2.08 -19.02
C ALA A 372 -5.96 1.95 -20.53
N SER A 373 -4.90 2.26 -21.25
CA SER A 373 -4.84 2.03 -22.69
C SER A 373 -4.82 0.52 -22.97
N ASP A 374 -5.37 0.10 -24.14
CA ASP A 374 -5.37 -1.30 -24.57
C ASP A 374 -3.96 -1.89 -24.60
N VAL A 375 -2.98 -1.06 -24.93
CA VAL A 375 -1.56 -1.39 -24.89
C VAL A 375 -1.08 -1.74 -23.49
N ALA A 376 -1.51 -0.96 -22.48
CA ALA A 376 -1.16 -1.20 -21.08
C ALA A 376 -1.78 -2.50 -20.54
N MET A 377 -2.95 -2.84 -21.05
CA MET A 377 -3.69 -4.06 -20.68
C MET A 377 -3.32 -5.30 -21.49
N GLY A 378 -2.33 -5.20 -22.41
CA GLY A 378 -1.76 -6.33 -23.13
C GLY A 378 -2.39 -6.64 -24.48
N ASP A 379 -3.26 -5.79 -25.01
CA ASP A 379 -3.98 -6.02 -26.27
C ASP A 379 -3.16 -5.63 -27.53
N SER A 380 -1.92 -5.13 -27.38
CA SER A 380 -1.04 -4.85 -28.51
C SER A 380 0.07 -5.90 -28.64
N ARG A 381 0.40 -6.28 -29.86
CA ARG A 381 1.51 -7.19 -30.21
C ARG A 381 2.59 -6.42 -30.96
N PRO A 382 3.45 -5.67 -30.26
CA PRO A 382 4.58 -5.05 -30.92
C PRO A 382 5.65 -6.10 -31.27
N ASP A 383 6.20 -6.01 -32.46
CA ASP A 383 7.20 -6.95 -32.98
C ASP A 383 8.62 -6.73 -32.40
N ASN A 384 8.81 -5.72 -31.53
CA ASN A 384 10.13 -5.34 -31.02
C ASN A 384 10.10 -5.14 -29.50
N THR A 385 11.05 -5.76 -28.79
CA THR A 385 11.22 -5.68 -27.32
C THR A 385 11.40 -4.23 -26.84
N SER A 386 12.16 -3.41 -27.57
CA SER A 386 12.36 -1.99 -27.22
C SER A 386 11.05 -1.18 -27.30
N ALA A 387 10.18 -1.51 -28.27
CA ALA A 387 8.87 -0.89 -28.40
C ALA A 387 7.94 -1.30 -27.24
N ILE A 388 7.99 -2.56 -26.79
CA ILE A 388 7.22 -3.04 -25.62
C ILE A 388 7.62 -2.26 -24.37
N ILE A 389 8.93 -2.10 -24.12
CA ILE A 389 9.44 -1.36 -22.95
C ILE A 389 9.01 0.11 -23.01
N ALA A 390 9.11 0.75 -24.18
CA ALA A 390 8.69 2.15 -24.35
C ALA A 390 7.18 2.33 -24.13
N LEU A 391 6.36 1.41 -24.64
CA LEU A 391 4.92 1.43 -24.45
C LEU A 391 4.51 1.18 -22.99
N GLN A 392 5.17 0.27 -22.30
CA GLN A 392 4.93 0.04 -20.87
C GLN A 392 5.29 1.26 -20.02
N ARG A 393 6.43 1.92 -20.31
CA ARG A 393 6.80 3.17 -19.63
C ARG A 393 5.76 4.27 -19.86
N ALA A 394 5.29 4.43 -21.10
CA ALA A 394 4.25 5.40 -21.42
C ALA A 394 2.92 5.08 -20.71
N ALA A 395 2.57 3.80 -20.59
CA ALA A 395 1.37 3.34 -19.89
C ALA A 395 1.45 3.55 -18.38
N ASN A 396 2.64 3.45 -17.78
CA ASN A 396 2.84 3.63 -16.33
C ASN A 396 2.93 5.11 -15.91
N THR A 397 3.24 6.02 -16.84
CA THR A 397 3.42 7.45 -16.55
C THR A 397 2.22 8.09 -15.79
N PRO A 398 0.94 7.82 -16.11
CA PRO A 398 -0.17 8.39 -15.35
C PRO A 398 -0.25 7.92 -13.89
N MET A 399 0.29 6.74 -13.58
CA MET A 399 0.27 6.13 -12.24
C MET A 399 1.48 6.52 -11.39
N GLU A 400 2.48 7.17 -11.99
CA GLU A 400 3.75 7.49 -11.32
C GLU A 400 3.56 8.39 -10.10
N LEU A 401 2.62 9.36 -10.16
CA LEU A 401 2.33 10.23 -9.01
C LEU A 401 1.73 9.46 -7.85
N THR A 402 0.78 8.58 -8.12
CA THR A 402 0.15 7.74 -7.07
C THR A 402 1.17 6.77 -6.48
N LYS A 403 2.07 6.24 -7.32
CA LYS A 403 3.18 5.38 -6.89
C LYS A 403 4.16 6.12 -5.98
N GLN A 404 4.54 7.35 -6.32
CA GLN A 404 5.39 8.19 -5.47
C GLN A 404 4.72 8.52 -4.13
N ASN A 405 3.41 8.77 -4.13
CA ASN A 405 2.66 8.97 -2.88
C ASN A 405 2.63 7.70 -2.02
N ASP A 406 2.47 6.52 -2.61
CA ASP A 406 2.55 5.23 -1.91
C ASP A 406 3.94 5.01 -1.29
N HIS A 407 5.01 5.26 -2.07
CA HIS A 407 6.39 5.17 -1.57
C HIS A 407 6.61 6.11 -0.37
N GLN A 408 6.12 7.36 -0.45
CA GLN A 408 6.23 8.31 0.66
C GLN A 408 5.48 7.81 1.90
N CYS A 409 4.29 7.22 1.74
CA CYS A 409 3.54 6.61 2.86
C CYS A 409 4.32 5.44 3.50
N LEU A 410 5.01 4.63 2.69
CA LEU A 410 5.82 3.52 3.20
C LEU A 410 7.10 3.99 3.91
N GLU A 411 7.72 5.08 3.45
CA GLU A 411 8.81 5.74 4.18
C GLU A 411 8.32 6.29 5.53
N ASP A 412 7.13 6.90 5.56
CA ASP A 412 6.52 7.37 6.79
C ASP A 412 6.17 6.21 7.74
N ALA A 413 5.74 5.06 7.21
CA ALA A 413 5.56 3.83 7.99
C ALA A 413 6.89 3.37 8.63
N GLY A 414 7.98 3.40 7.87
CA GLY A 414 9.30 3.09 8.42
C GLY A 414 9.73 4.03 9.56
N ARG A 415 9.44 5.33 9.44
CA ARG A 415 9.68 6.31 10.53
C ARG A 415 8.86 5.98 11.77
N ILE A 416 7.59 5.60 11.60
CA ILE A 416 6.70 5.16 12.69
C ILE A 416 7.25 3.87 13.32
N PHE A 417 7.76 2.91 12.54
CA PHE A 417 8.37 1.70 13.09
C PHE A 417 9.58 2.02 13.96
N ILE A 418 10.47 2.92 13.53
CA ILE A 418 11.61 3.36 14.37
C ILE A 418 11.11 3.97 15.68
N ASP A 419 10.10 4.84 15.61
CA ASP A 419 9.56 5.50 16.79
C ASP A 419 8.98 4.48 17.79
N ILE A 420 8.17 3.52 17.31
CA ILE A 420 7.60 2.45 18.15
C ILE A 420 8.71 1.53 18.69
N MET A 421 9.68 1.11 17.86
CA MET A 421 10.79 0.25 18.28
C MET A 421 11.62 0.92 19.37
N SER A 422 11.92 2.22 19.22
CA SER A 422 12.72 2.99 20.19
C SER A 422 12.11 3.02 21.59
N VAL A 423 10.79 2.84 21.70
CA VAL A 423 10.05 2.90 22.96
C VAL A 423 9.73 1.50 23.51
N ARG A 424 9.37 0.55 22.62
CA ARG A 424 8.72 -0.71 23.04
C ARG A 424 9.60 -1.94 22.93
N TYR A 425 10.64 -1.95 22.09
CA TYR A 425 11.43 -3.17 21.87
C TYR A 425 12.44 -3.44 23.00
N GLY A 426 12.95 -2.39 23.68
CA GLY A 426 13.97 -2.55 24.70
C GLY A 426 15.22 -3.22 24.15
N THR A 427 15.82 -4.15 24.93
CA THR A 427 16.97 -4.95 24.49
C THR A 427 16.49 -6.27 23.91
N ARG A 428 16.83 -6.54 22.65
CA ARG A 428 16.49 -7.79 21.95
C ARG A 428 17.73 -8.40 21.31
N MET A 429 17.70 -9.71 21.12
CA MET A 429 18.72 -10.41 20.37
C MET A 429 18.50 -10.18 18.87
N VAL A 430 19.53 -9.72 18.17
CA VAL A 430 19.51 -9.46 16.71
C VAL A 430 20.60 -10.25 16.03
N GLU A 431 20.34 -10.66 14.80
CA GLU A 431 21.34 -11.31 13.95
C GLU A 431 22.21 -10.24 13.31
N MET A 432 23.52 -10.41 13.36
CA MET A 432 24.48 -9.54 12.70
C MET A 432 25.36 -10.37 11.76
N ASP A 433 25.59 -9.87 10.56
CA ASP A 433 26.58 -10.44 9.65
C ASP A 433 27.99 -10.14 10.16
N MET A 434 28.87 -11.14 10.20
CA MET A 434 30.28 -10.91 10.55
C MET A 434 30.95 -10.07 9.47
N ASP A 435 31.57 -8.96 9.88
CA ASP A 435 32.54 -8.24 9.05
C ASP A 435 33.72 -9.17 8.74
N LEU A 436 34.00 -9.42 7.49
CA LEU A 436 35.13 -10.21 7.01
C LEU A 436 36.50 -9.66 7.48
N ASP A 437 36.55 -8.39 7.90
CA ASP A 437 37.76 -7.74 8.42
C ASP A 437 38.10 -8.13 9.88
N GLU A 438 37.10 -8.50 10.68
CA GLU A 438 37.32 -9.02 12.05
C GLU A 438 37.64 -10.52 12.06
N ALA A 439 37.28 -11.26 11.00
CA ALA A 439 37.60 -12.68 10.85
C ALA A 439 39.11 -12.96 10.62
N GLY A 440 39.91 -11.93 10.32
CA GLY A 440 41.36 -12.05 10.07
C GLY A 440 42.22 -12.43 11.26
N SER A 441 41.64 -12.50 12.47
CA SER A 441 42.39 -12.83 13.72
C SER A 441 42.02 -14.18 14.33
N GLN A 442 41.23 -15.05 13.65
CA GLN A 442 40.92 -16.38 14.18
C GLN A 442 41.70 -17.52 13.49
N PRO A 443 42.03 -18.61 14.23
CA PRO A 443 42.88 -19.67 13.73
C PRO A 443 42.23 -20.44 12.57
N LEU A 444 43.02 -20.68 11.51
CA LEU A 444 42.67 -21.52 10.38
C LEU A 444 42.13 -22.89 10.84
N GLY A 445 40.87 -23.16 10.62
CA GLY A 445 40.32 -24.51 10.84
C GLY A 445 38.82 -24.61 11.11
N MET A 446 38.06 -23.53 11.15
CA MET A 446 36.61 -23.59 11.27
C MET A 446 35.91 -23.37 9.91
N ASN A 447 35.00 -24.27 9.58
CA ASN A 447 34.12 -24.15 8.41
C ASN A 447 33.48 -22.77 8.41
N LEU A 448 33.66 -22.00 7.33
CA LEU A 448 33.00 -20.76 7.02
C LEU A 448 31.54 -21.03 6.59
N GLU A 449 30.79 -21.76 7.38
CA GLU A 449 29.34 -21.67 7.35
C GLU A 449 29.00 -20.33 8.01
N GLN A 450 28.25 -19.49 7.34
CA GLN A 450 27.79 -18.18 7.79
C GLN A 450 27.39 -18.25 9.29
N GLN A 451 28.29 -17.87 10.17
CA GLN A 451 27.95 -17.71 11.58
C GLN A 451 27.27 -16.35 11.70
N THR A 452 25.94 -16.35 11.52
CA THR A 452 25.10 -15.28 12.04
C THR A 452 25.33 -15.23 13.55
N PHE A 453 25.90 -14.15 14.00
CA PHE A 453 26.16 -13.96 15.42
C PHE A 453 24.97 -13.21 16.02
N THR A 454 24.35 -13.80 17.04
CA THR A 454 23.23 -13.17 17.73
C THR A 454 23.79 -12.30 18.85
N GLN A 455 23.57 -11.00 18.78
CA GLN A 455 23.98 -10.05 19.82
C GLN A 455 22.78 -9.32 20.44
N PRO A 456 22.85 -8.97 21.74
CA PRO A 456 21.85 -8.09 22.33
C PRO A 456 22.01 -6.67 21.77
N PHE A 457 20.92 -6.09 21.25
CA PHE A 457 20.86 -4.73 20.77
C PHE A 457 19.79 -3.95 21.52
N ASP A 458 20.17 -2.78 22.06
CA ASP A 458 19.25 -1.89 22.75
C ASP A 458 18.62 -0.89 21.77
N PHE A 459 17.34 -1.07 21.48
CA PHE A 459 16.59 -0.22 20.55
C PHE A 459 16.36 1.20 21.08
N SER A 460 16.56 1.47 22.36
CA SER A 460 16.40 2.81 22.95
C SER A 460 17.38 3.84 22.34
N ILE A 461 18.51 3.38 21.83
CA ILE A 461 19.53 4.20 21.16
C ILE A 461 18.97 4.93 19.92
N LEU A 462 17.91 4.41 19.31
CA LEU A 462 17.26 5.01 18.13
C LEU A 462 16.62 6.38 18.44
N LYS A 463 16.37 6.70 19.70
CA LYS A 463 15.89 8.04 20.11
C LYS A 463 16.90 9.16 19.80
N GLU A 464 18.20 8.81 19.72
CA GLU A 464 19.32 9.74 19.58
C GLU A 464 19.98 9.71 18.20
N ILE A 465 19.74 8.64 17.42
CA ILE A 465 20.41 8.44 16.12
C ILE A 465 19.49 8.93 14.98
N PRO A 466 19.95 9.88 14.17
CA PRO A 466 19.21 10.30 12.99
C PRO A 466 19.40 9.27 11.86
N LEU A 467 18.33 8.56 11.53
CA LEU A 467 18.24 7.68 10.37
C LEU A 467 17.28 8.25 9.34
N THR A 468 17.66 8.17 8.09
CA THR A 468 16.76 8.41 6.95
C THR A 468 16.20 7.07 6.50
N ILE A 469 14.97 7.08 6.05
CA ILE A 469 14.32 5.90 5.51
C ILE A 469 14.17 6.10 4.02
N GLU A 470 14.57 5.10 3.28
CA GLU A 470 14.44 5.06 1.83
C GLU A 470 13.75 3.76 1.44
N GLN A 471 12.85 3.85 0.49
CA GLN A 471 12.32 2.67 -0.16
C GLN A 471 13.26 2.27 -1.29
N GLU A 472 13.81 1.08 -1.21
CA GLU A 472 14.58 0.51 -2.31
C GLU A 472 13.61 -0.01 -3.37
N VAL A 473 13.53 0.74 -4.47
CA VAL A 473 12.77 0.32 -5.65
C VAL A 473 13.64 -0.69 -6.41
N GLY A 474 13.47 -1.97 -6.11
CA GLY A 474 14.08 -3.03 -6.91
C GLY A 474 13.56 -2.98 -8.36
N ALA A 475 14.26 -3.65 -9.27
CA ALA A 475 13.80 -3.80 -10.66
C ALA A 475 12.42 -4.48 -10.67
N SER A 476 11.36 -3.71 -10.75
CA SER A 476 9.98 -4.11 -10.45
C SER A 476 9.26 -4.80 -11.59
N SER A 477 9.84 -4.85 -12.79
CA SER A 477 9.23 -5.53 -13.91
C SER A 477 10.16 -6.60 -14.47
N TYR A 478 9.60 -7.73 -14.87
CA TYR A 478 10.31 -8.79 -15.61
C TYR A 478 11.20 -8.26 -16.74
N TRP A 479 10.74 -7.21 -17.44
CA TRP A 479 11.50 -6.56 -18.50
C TRP A 479 12.64 -5.69 -18.00
N SER A 480 12.50 -5.06 -16.86
CA SER A 480 13.58 -4.33 -16.18
C SER A 480 14.64 -5.28 -15.66
N GLU A 481 14.24 -6.43 -15.11
CA GLU A 481 15.14 -7.51 -14.73
C GLU A 481 15.87 -8.09 -15.95
N MET A 482 15.17 -8.33 -17.07
CA MET A 482 15.81 -8.77 -18.31
C MET A 482 16.80 -7.75 -18.85
N ALA A 483 16.46 -6.46 -18.84
CA ALA A 483 17.37 -5.40 -19.28
C ALA A 483 18.61 -5.31 -18.39
N SER A 484 18.42 -5.47 -17.06
CA SER A 484 19.52 -5.54 -16.09
C SER A 484 20.40 -6.78 -16.32
N MET A 485 19.79 -7.94 -16.59
CA MET A 485 20.53 -9.16 -16.95
C MET A 485 21.33 -8.98 -18.25
N GLN A 486 20.74 -8.43 -19.31
CA GLN A 486 21.46 -8.16 -20.55
C GLN A 486 22.65 -7.21 -20.32
N THR A 487 22.49 -6.22 -19.45
CA THR A 487 23.57 -5.31 -19.07
C THR A 487 24.66 -6.06 -18.30
N LEU A 488 24.30 -6.91 -17.33
CA LEU A 488 25.24 -7.74 -16.59
C LEU A 488 25.96 -8.74 -17.50
N ASP A 489 25.26 -9.37 -18.45
CA ASP A 489 25.83 -10.27 -19.45
C ASP A 489 26.84 -9.55 -20.32
N ASN A 490 26.53 -8.34 -20.80
CA ASN A 490 27.44 -7.51 -21.58
C ASN A 490 28.69 -7.11 -20.78
N LEU A 491 28.53 -6.76 -19.49
CA LEU A 491 29.65 -6.43 -18.61
C LEU A 491 30.54 -7.64 -18.36
N LEU A 492 29.95 -8.83 -18.23
CA LEU A 492 30.70 -10.10 -18.05
C LEU A 492 31.43 -10.48 -19.35
N MET A 493 30.78 -10.40 -20.51
CA MET A 493 31.39 -10.70 -21.82
C MET A 493 32.56 -9.77 -22.14
N ASN A 494 32.45 -8.50 -21.72
CA ASN A 494 33.52 -7.51 -21.90
C ASN A 494 34.58 -7.57 -20.80
N ASN A 495 34.56 -8.58 -19.90
CA ASN A 495 35.48 -8.74 -18.76
C ASN A 495 35.55 -7.51 -17.83
N MET A 496 34.50 -6.69 -17.78
CA MET A 496 34.42 -5.53 -16.88
C MET A 496 34.04 -5.92 -15.45
N ILE A 497 33.40 -7.07 -15.25
CA ILE A 497 33.04 -7.63 -13.96
C ILE A 497 33.52 -9.08 -13.87
N THR A 498 33.83 -9.51 -12.63
CA THR A 498 34.22 -10.90 -12.35
C THR A 498 32.97 -11.78 -12.27
N LYS A 499 33.15 -13.11 -12.46
CA LYS A 499 32.06 -14.10 -12.32
C LYS A 499 31.39 -14.00 -10.93
N LYS A 500 32.16 -13.74 -9.88
CA LYS A 500 31.65 -13.54 -8.52
C LYS A 500 30.73 -12.32 -8.45
N GLN A 501 31.20 -11.16 -8.93
CA GLN A 501 30.42 -9.92 -8.99
C GLN A 501 29.17 -10.02 -9.86
N TYR A 502 29.22 -10.83 -10.90
CA TYR A 502 28.05 -11.13 -11.74
C TYR A 502 26.98 -11.89 -10.94
N ILE A 503 27.37 -12.98 -10.26
CA ILE A 503 26.44 -13.80 -9.47
C ILE A 503 25.86 -13.04 -8.28
N GLU A 504 26.67 -12.20 -7.61
CA GLU A 504 26.21 -11.35 -6.50
C GLU A 504 25.09 -10.39 -6.92
N ARG A 505 25.15 -9.87 -8.16
CA ARG A 505 24.19 -8.89 -8.69
C ARG A 505 22.99 -9.48 -9.42
N LEU A 506 22.95 -10.81 -9.62
CA LEU A 506 21.80 -11.47 -10.20
C LEU A 506 20.58 -11.35 -9.25
N PRO A 507 19.38 -11.06 -9.79
CA PRO A 507 18.16 -11.01 -9.00
C PRO A 507 17.88 -12.33 -8.26
N ASN A 508 17.23 -12.24 -7.11
CA ASN A 508 16.87 -13.41 -6.33
C ASN A 508 15.83 -14.26 -7.08
N GLY A 509 16.05 -15.57 -7.15
CA GLY A 509 15.16 -16.50 -7.82
C GLY A 509 15.65 -17.05 -9.17
N TYR A 510 16.66 -16.42 -9.78
CA TYR A 510 17.24 -16.92 -11.04
C TYR A 510 18.18 -18.10 -10.87
N ILE A 511 18.86 -18.17 -9.72
CA ILE A 511 19.75 -19.27 -9.37
C ILE A 511 19.31 -19.84 -8.02
N ASN A 512 18.98 -21.12 -7.96
CA ASN A 512 18.76 -21.82 -6.70
C ASN A 512 20.11 -21.96 -5.99
N LYS A 513 20.15 -21.69 -4.66
CA LYS A 513 21.36 -21.83 -3.82
C LYS A 513 22.51 -20.91 -4.24
N LYS A 514 22.17 -19.66 -4.56
CA LYS A 514 23.14 -18.60 -4.94
C LYS A 514 24.30 -18.49 -3.94
N GLN A 515 24.03 -18.65 -2.67
CA GLN A 515 25.03 -18.55 -1.60
C GLN A 515 26.03 -19.73 -1.58
N GLU A 516 25.56 -20.98 -1.83
CA GLU A 516 26.45 -22.13 -1.98
C GLU A 516 27.42 -21.92 -3.16
N LEU A 517 26.92 -21.41 -4.27
CA LEU A 517 27.72 -21.13 -5.45
C LEU A 517 28.79 -20.05 -5.20
N LEU A 518 28.46 -19.02 -4.43
CA LEU A 518 29.42 -17.97 -4.03
C LEU A 518 30.48 -18.50 -3.06
N ALA A 519 30.10 -19.39 -2.15
CA ALA A 519 31.02 -20.08 -1.24
C ALA A 519 31.99 -21.00 -2.00
N ASP A 520 31.51 -21.73 -2.98
CA ASP A 520 32.34 -22.60 -3.85
C ASP A 520 33.37 -21.76 -4.63
N PHE A 521 33.00 -20.61 -5.19
CA PHE A 521 33.95 -19.70 -5.83
C PHE A 521 35.00 -19.12 -4.88
N ALA A 522 34.61 -18.86 -3.63
CA ALA A 522 35.55 -18.39 -2.61
C ALA A 522 36.56 -19.49 -2.23
N ALA A 523 36.06 -20.74 -2.10
CA ALA A 523 36.90 -21.92 -1.82
C ALA A 523 37.86 -22.23 -2.98
N GLU A 524 37.39 -22.15 -4.24
CA GLU A 524 38.25 -22.36 -5.42
C GLU A 524 39.36 -21.32 -5.51
N LYS A 525 39.07 -20.06 -5.20
CA LYS A 525 40.08 -19.00 -5.16
C LYS A 525 41.13 -19.19 -4.07
N MET A 526 40.73 -19.70 -2.89
CA MET A 526 41.66 -20.06 -1.82
C MET A 526 42.55 -21.27 -2.20
N ALA A 527 42.00 -22.26 -2.92
CA ALA A 527 42.77 -23.42 -3.37
C ALA A 527 43.77 -23.08 -4.49
N MET A 528 43.58 -22.00 -5.24
CA MET A 528 44.50 -21.51 -6.28
C MET A 528 45.57 -20.56 -5.76
N MET A 529 45.54 -20.12 -4.50
CA MET A 529 46.63 -19.37 -3.89
C MET A 529 47.82 -20.31 -3.60
N PRO A 530 49.04 -20.02 -4.10
CA PRO A 530 50.20 -20.82 -3.77
C PRO A 530 50.43 -20.76 -2.26
N PRO A 531 50.84 -21.89 -1.63
CA PRO A 531 51.09 -21.91 -0.18
C PRO A 531 52.15 -20.88 0.16
N ALA A 532 51.89 -20.08 1.16
CA ALA A 532 52.84 -19.09 1.67
C ALA A 532 54.18 -19.80 2.02
N PRO A 533 55.37 -19.25 1.63
CA PRO A 533 56.63 -19.88 1.96
C PRO A 533 56.81 -19.94 3.47
N ALA A 534 57.03 -21.15 3.95
CA ALA A 534 57.31 -21.43 5.36
C ALA A 534 58.52 -20.66 5.86
N GLY A 535 58.30 -19.93 6.91
CA GLY A 535 59.17 -19.32 7.90
C GLY A 535 60.65 -19.06 7.59
N THR A 536 61.00 -17.78 7.63
CA THR A 536 62.27 -17.34 8.16
C THR A 536 62.02 -16.33 9.26
N ASN A 537 62.36 -16.72 10.48
CA ASN A 537 62.52 -15.81 11.61
C ASN A 537 63.55 -14.74 11.24
N MET A 538 63.15 -13.49 11.14
CA MET A 538 64.04 -12.35 11.14
C MET A 538 63.66 -11.43 12.30
N SER A 539 64.53 -11.42 13.27
CA SER A 539 64.67 -10.49 14.39
C SER A 539 64.71 -9.05 13.87
N VAL A 540 63.85 -8.22 14.44
CA VAL A 540 63.80 -6.77 14.21
C VAL A 540 65.00 -6.13 14.91
N GLU A 541 65.96 -5.65 14.15
CA GLU A 541 66.88 -4.61 14.59
C GLU A 541 66.44 -3.26 14.01
N THR A 542 66.16 -2.37 14.94
CA THR A 542 65.88 -0.94 14.67
C THR A 542 67.17 -0.24 14.33
N THR A 543 67.37 0.26 13.14
CA THR A 543 68.31 1.35 12.84
C THR A 543 67.60 2.38 11.94
N SER A 544 67.51 3.59 12.47
CA SER A 544 67.20 4.83 11.81
C SER A 544 68.31 5.22 10.85
N GLU A 545 68.04 5.41 9.55
CA GLU A 545 68.88 6.25 8.70
C GLU A 545 68.09 6.81 7.49
N ASP A 546 68.36 8.05 7.23
CA ASP A 546 67.93 9.03 6.27
C ASP A 546 67.62 8.54 4.83
N ILE A 547 66.52 9.04 4.25
CA ILE A 547 66.26 8.97 2.83
C ILE A 547 66.19 10.41 2.24
N PRO A 548 67.00 10.72 1.23
CA PRO A 548 66.95 12.04 0.58
C PRO A 548 65.81 12.15 -0.45
N VAL A 549 65.18 13.29 -0.42
CA VAL A 549 64.18 13.74 -1.37
C VAL A 549 64.80 14.01 -2.75
N GLN A 550 64.35 13.32 -3.79
CA GLN A 550 64.55 13.77 -5.17
C GLN A 550 63.21 14.00 -5.86
N GLY A 551 63.00 15.25 -6.27
CA GLY A 551 61.87 15.69 -7.05
C GLY A 551 61.98 15.29 -8.52
N GLY A 552 60.86 15.15 -9.17
CA GLY A 552 60.71 14.89 -10.64
C GLY A 552 59.27 15.06 -11.11
N SER A 553 59.01 16.23 -11.52
CA SER A 553 58.12 16.74 -12.61
C SER A 553 57.27 15.72 -13.37
N GLY A 554 55.95 16.01 -13.45
CA GLY A 554 55.02 15.33 -14.34
C GLY A 554 53.58 15.81 -14.26
N ASN A 555 53.33 17.11 -14.30
CA ASN A 555 51.98 17.67 -14.41
C ASN A 555 51.92 18.72 -15.53
N ALA A 556 52.05 18.23 -16.78
CA ALA A 556 51.90 19.10 -17.97
C ALA A 556 50.80 18.64 -18.97
N SER A 557 50.00 17.60 -18.62
CA SER A 557 48.95 17.09 -19.55
C SER A 557 47.50 17.40 -19.10
N LEU A 558 47.28 17.89 -17.90
CA LEU A 558 45.93 18.21 -17.40
C LEU A 558 45.49 19.68 -17.59
N GLN A 559 46.42 20.57 -17.92
CA GLN A 559 46.10 21.99 -18.16
C GLN A 559 45.77 22.34 -19.64
N ARG A 560 45.88 21.37 -20.58
CA ARG A 560 45.50 21.58 -21.99
C ARG A 560 44.07 21.19 -22.33
N ALA A 561 43.36 20.50 -21.46
CA ALA A 561 41.95 20.10 -21.68
C ALA A 561 40.93 21.12 -21.19
N LEU A 562 41.31 22.10 -20.38
CA LEU A 562 40.40 23.12 -19.80
C LEU A 562 40.30 24.44 -20.57
N ASN A 563 41.07 24.61 -21.69
CA ASN A 563 41.10 25.85 -22.47
C ASN A 563 40.52 25.70 -23.90
N ALA A 564 39.76 24.65 -24.18
CA ALA A 564 39.20 24.42 -25.54
C ALA A 564 37.66 24.50 -25.61
N GLU A 565 36.97 24.94 -24.54
CA GLU A 565 35.53 25.27 -24.61
C GLU A 565 35.31 26.70 -24.13
N GLY A 566 35.51 27.63 -25.01
CA GLY A 566 35.26 29.04 -24.76
C GLY A 566 35.67 29.93 -25.96
N ALA A 567 35.06 29.69 -27.13
CA ALA A 567 34.96 30.66 -28.22
C ALA A 567 33.69 30.35 -29.03
#